data_96f2a9bab816a4329b98f8e680947b02
#
_entry.id   96f2a9bab816a4329b98f8e680947b02
#
_cell.length_a   1.000
_cell.length_b   1.000
_cell.length_c   1.000
_cell.angle_alpha   90.00
_cell.angle_beta   90.00
_cell.angle_gamma   90.00
#
_symmetry.space_group_name_H-M   'P 1'
#
loop_
_entity.id
_entity.type
_entity.pdbx_description
1 polymer ?
#
loop_
_entity_poly.entity_id
_entity_poly.type
_entity_poly.pdbx_seq_one_letter_code
_entity_poly.pdbx_strand_id
1 'polypeptide(L)'
;NVQFDRKPETLDQFLRSVTPNTGAYDAAVISDAMSALFAKVGPAILFTHSQGGGPGWLTAIKNPNVKAIVAFEPGSGFIFPQGEVPPAMPSAAGTLSPEAVPLADFQKLTRIPIVIYYGDNFPTEPTTERGQDNWRVRLAMAHLWVAAINKHGGDARLVHLPQLGIRGNTHFPMSDLNNVQIADLVSEFLTGKGLDK
;
A
#
# COMPACT_ATOMS: atom_id res chain seq x y z
N ASN A 1 -12.60 16.99 -10.33
CA ASN A 1 -12.35 17.60 -9.00
C ASN A 1 -11.16 16.87 -8.37
N VAL A 2 -10.22 17.64 -7.81
CA VAL A 2 -9.09 17.10 -7.05
C VAL A 2 -9.34 17.42 -5.59
N GLN A 3 -9.15 16.45 -4.71
CA GLN A 3 -9.40 16.59 -3.27
C GLN A 3 -8.28 17.35 -2.52
N PHE A 4 -7.16 17.65 -3.17
CA PHE A 4 -6.10 18.45 -2.57
C PHE A 4 -6.46 19.95 -2.59
N ASP A 5 -6.38 20.62 -1.43
CA ASP A 5 -6.56 22.07 -1.34
C ASP A 5 -5.34 22.78 -1.93
N ARG A 6 -5.57 23.60 -2.98
CA ARG A 6 -4.51 24.30 -3.73
C ARG A 6 -4.17 25.68 -3.21
N LYS A 7 -4.64 26.06 -2.02
CA LYS A 7 -4.27 27.33 -1.42
C LYS A 7 -2.77 27.38 -1.12
N PRO A 8 -2.12 28.55 -1.25
CA PRO A 8 -0.70 28.69 -0.97
C PRO A 8 -0.30 28.21 0.43
N GLU A 9 -1.13 28.46 1.43
CA GLU A 9 -0.89 28.06 2.83
C GLU A 9 -0.92 26.54 2.99
N THR A 10 -1.83 25.86 2.33
CA THR A 10 -1.93 24.38 2.36
C THR A 10 -0.72 23.76 1.68
N LEU A 11 -0.31 24.30 0.52
CA LEU A 11 0.87 23.85 -0.19
C LEU A 11 2.15 24.06 0.64
N ASP A 12 2.29 25.22 1.30
CA ASP A 12 3.43 25.51 2.18
C ASP A 12 3.50 24.51 3.35
N GLN A 13 2.38 24.22 4.01
CA GLN A 13 2.31 23.23 5.08
C GLN A 13 2.66 21.81 4.59
N PHE A 14 2.15 21.42 3.42
CA PHE A 14 2.49 20.14 2.81
C PHE A 14 4.00 20.05 2.53
N LEU A 15 4.60 21.07 1.92
CA LEU A 15 6.04 21.10 1.61
C LEU A 15 6.91 21.07 2.87
N ARG A 16 6.46 21.67 3.98
CA ARG A 16 7.15 21.61 5.27
C ARG A 16 7.18 20.22 5.88
N SER A 17 6.21 19.35 5.53
CA SER A 17 6.18 17.97 5.99
C SER A 17 7.18 17.06 5.24
N VAL A 18 7.69 17.51 4.10
CA VAL A 18 8.60 16.73 3.26
C VAL A 18 10.01 16.74 3.84
N THR A 19 10.53 15.56 4.15
CA THR A 19 11.92 15.39 4.58
C THR A 19 12.72 14.75 3.44
N PRO A 20 13.87 15.33 3.03
CA PRO A 20 14.71 14.73 2.01
C PRO A 20 15.18 13.32 2.43
N ASN A 21 14.98 12.35 1.56
CA ASN A 21 15.57 11.02 1.73
C ASN A 21 16.86 10.96 0.93
N THR A 22 18.00 11.05 1.62
CA THR A 22 19.33 11.07 1.02
C THR A 22 20.04 9.72 1.04
N GLY A 23 19.47 8.71 1.70
CA GLY A 23 19.99 7.35 1.76
C GLY A 23 19.52 6.48 0.59
N ALA A 24 20.28 5.42 0.31
CA ALA A 24 19.82 4.37 -0.60
C ALA A 24 18.58 3.66 -0.01
N TYR A 25 17.62 3.35 -0.88
CA TYR A 25 16.48 2.53 -0.47
C TYR A 25 16.92 1.09 -0.22
N ASP A 26 16.65 0.60 0.98
CA ASP A 26 16.92 -0.79 1.38
C ASP A 26 15.71 -1.33 2.15
N ALA A 27 14.90 -2.14 1.47
CA ALA A 27 13.69 -2.72 2.05
C ALA A 27 14.00 -3.69 3.21
N ALA A 28 15.16 -4.36 3.19
CA ALA A 28 15.56 -5.27 4.25
C ALA A 28 15.88 -4.51 5.54
N VAL A 29 16.69 -3.46 5.44
CA VAL A 29 17.02 -2.60 6.60
C VAL A 29 15.77 -1.95 7.19
N ILE A 30 14.89 -1.40 6.34
CA ILE A 30 13.64 -0.77 6.79
C ILE A 30 12.75 -1.79 7.51
N SER A 31 12.55 -2.97 6.92
CA SER A 31 11.70 -4.00 7.52
C SER A 31 12.30 -4.62 8.78
N ASP A 32 13.63 -4.69 8.91
CA ASP A 32 14.31 -5.14 10.13
C ASP A 32 14.11 -4.11 11.26
N ALA A 33 14.27 -2.83 10.97
CA ALA A 33 14.01 -1.75 11.93
C ALA A 33 12.55 -1.73 12.41
N MET A 34 11.61 -1.88 11.47
CA MET A 34 10.18 -1.96 11.81
C MET A 34 9.85 -3.23 12.59
N SER A 35 10.44 -4.37 12.25
CA SER A 35 10.28 -5.61 13.02
C SER A 35 10.80 -5.45 14.45
N ALA A 36 11.95 -4.80 14.64
CA ALA A 36 12.48 -4.49 15.97
C ALA A 36 11.55 -3.54 16.76
N LEU A 37 10.93 -2.55 16.09
CA LEU A 37 9.93 -1.70 16.71
C LEU A 37 8.71 -2.50 17.18
N PHE A 38 8.15 -3.37 16.33
CA PHE A 38 7.02 -4.24 16.70
C PHE A 38 7.36 -5.22 17.84
N ALA A 39 8.60 -5.71 17.89
CA ALA A 39 9.07 -6.52 19.03
C ALA A 39 9.07 -5.72 20.35
N LYS A 40 9.33 -4.43 20.27
CA LYS A 40 9.38 -3.53 21.45
C LYS A 40 7.99 -3.04 21.89
N VAL A 41 7.12 -2.68 20.93
CA VAL A 41 5.80 -2.09 21.23
C VAL A 41 4.71 -3.15 21.41
N GLY A 42 4.93 -4.37 20.91
CA GLY A 42 3.94 -5.45 20.97
C GLY A 42 2.97 -5.44 19.79
N PRO A 43 1.82 -6.12 19.94
CA PRO A 43 0.82 -6.25 18.88
C PRO A 43 0.25 -4.89 18.45
N ALA A 44 0.30 -4.62 17.13
CA ALA A 44 -0.22 -3.39 16.56
C ALA A 44 -0.63 -3.55 15.09
N ILE A 45 -1.32 -2.55 14.55
CA ILE A 45 -1.70 -2.46 13.14
C ILE A 45 -0.61 -1.66 12.41
N LEU A 46 -0.19 -2.17 11.25
CA LEU A 46 0.78 -1.50 10.40
C LEU A 46 0.09 -0.69 9.32
N PHE A 47 0.30 0.63 9.35
CA PHE A 47 -0.10 1.51 8.26
C PHE A 47 1.09 1.76 7.34
N THR A 48 0.89 1.62 6.04
CA THR A 48 1.92 1.90 5.04
C THR A 48 1.39 2.83 3.96
N HIS A 49 2.30 3.57 3.34
CA HIS A 49 1.99 4.43 2.21
C HIS A 49 3.08 4.31 1.14
N SER A 50 2.67 4.27 -0.13
CA SER A 50 3.57 4.40 -1.28
C SER A 50 4.73 3.39 -1.26
N GLN A 51 5.97 3.87 -1.23
CA GLN A 51 7.18 3.06 -1.17
C GLN A 51 7.23 2.15 0.08
N GLY A 52 6.54 2.54 1.15
CA GLY A 52 6.44 1.75 2.39
C GLY A 52 5.69 0.43 2.24
N GLY A 53 4.99 0.18 1.14
CA GLY A 53 4.28 -1.08 0.90
C GLY A 53 5.21 -2.29 0.96
N GLY A 54 6.29 -2.31 0.17
CA GLY A 54 7.25 -3.41 0.15
C GLY A 54 7.86 -3.74 1.51
N PRO A 55 8.49 -2.79 2.20
CA PRO A 55 8.96 -2.99 3.57
C PRO A 55 7.85 -3.41 4.55
N GLY A 56 6.62 -2.97 4.33
CA GLY A 56 5.46 -3.35 5.15
C GLY A 56 5.14 -4.85 5.06
N TRP A 57 5.11 -5.41 3.85
CA TRP A 57 4.92 -6.85 3.68
C TRP A 57 6.04 -7.65 4.34
N LEU A 58 7.29 -7.24 4.14
CA LEU A 58 8.45 -7.87 4.76
C LEU A 58 8.44 -7.77 6.29
N THR A 59 7.97 -6.65 6.84
CA THR A 59 7.81 -6.47 8.30
C THR A 59 6.83 -7.50 8.86
N ALA A 60 5.68 -7.68 8.22
CA ALA A 60 4.68 -8.65 8.66
C ALA A 60 5.17 -10.10 8.54
N ILE A 61 5.98 -10.40 7.54
CA ILE A 61 6.65 -11.71 7.42
C ILE A 61 7.62 -11.95 8.59
N LYS A 62 8.34 -10.91 9.01
CA LYS A 62 9.39 -11.00 10.04
C LYS A 62 8.83 -10.97 11.47
N ASN A 63 7.65 -10.36 11.69
CA ASN A 63 7.16 -10.14 13.05
C ASN A 63 5.65 -10.43 13.20
N PRO A 64 5.28 -11.42 14.04
CA PRO A 64 3.87 -11.81 14.26
C PRO A 64 3.06 -10.79 15.08
N ASN A 65 3.71 -9.74 15.60
CA ASN A 65 3.02 -8.64 16.28
C ASN A 65 2.30 -7.70 15.30
N VAL A 66 2.57 -7.77 14.00
CA VAL A 66 1.72 -7.12 12.99
C VAL A 66 0.39 -7.86 12.94
N LYS A 67 -0.70 -7.20 13.36
CA LYS A 67 -2.04 -7.80 13.45
C LYS A 67 -2.94 -7.51 12.26
N ALA A 68 -2.65 -6.47 11.53
CA ALA A 68 -3.27 -6.14 10.25
C ALA A 68 -2.38 -5.18 9.46
N ILE A 69 -2.62 -5.07 8.17
CA ILE A 69 -2.00 -4.04 7.34
C ILE A 69 -3.08 -3.19 6.68
N VAL A 70 -2.92 -1.87 6.80
CA VAL A 70 -3.67 -0.87 6.05
C VAL A 70 -2.67 -0.17 5.12
N ALA A 71 -2.77 -0.43 3.82
CA ALA A 71 -1.82 0.09 2.84
C ALA A 71 -2.50 1.12 1.93
N PHE A 72 -1.94 2.32 1.88
CA PHE A 72 -2.37 3.36 0.96
C PHE A 72 -1.44 3.39 -0.24
N GLU A 73 -1.99 3.13 -1.42
CA GLU A 73 -1.28 3.17 -2.70
C GLU A 73 0.13 2.55 -2.66
N PRO A 74 0.27 1.27 -2.28
CA PRO A 74 1.58 0.63 -2.24
C PRO A 74 2.22 0.67 -3.63
N GLY A 75 3.45 1.17 -3.69
CA GLY A 75 4.14 1.47 -4.94
C GLY A 75 5.33 0.56 -5.24
N SER A 76 5.68 -0.33 -4.33
CA SER A 76 6.88 -1.17 -4.48
C SER A 76 6.76 -2.52 -3.80
N GLY A 77 7.68 -3.44 -4.13
CA GLY A 77 7.90 -4.67 -3.39
C GLY A 77 6.71 -5.62 -3.35
N PHE A 78 5.95 -5.73 -4.43
CA PHE A 78 4.94 -6.78 -4.53
C PHE A 78 5.63 -8.14 -4.59
N ILE A 79 5.45 -8.93 -3.56
CA ILE A 79 6.05 -10.25 -3.39
C ILE A 79 5.03 -11.35 -3.65
N PHE A 80 5.47 -12.44 -4.28
CA PHE A 80 4.62 -13.58 -4.61
C PHE A 80 5.33 -14.89 -4.24
N PRO A 81 4.60 -16.00 -4.06
CA PRO A 81 5.23 -17.29 -3.87
C PRO A 81 6.14 -17.66 -5.04
N GLN A 82 7.25 -18.32 -4.76
CA GLN A 82 8.08 -18.91 -5.81
C GLN A 82 7.25 -19.82 -6.72
N GLY A 83 7.37 -19.62 -8.05
CA GLY A 83 6.59 -20.34 -9.05
C GLY A 83 5.22 -19.71 -9.37
N GLU A 84 4.80 -18.66 -8.66
CA GLU A 84 3.53 -17.95 -8.90
C GLU A 84 3.74 -16.45 -9.16
N VAL A 85 4.97 -16.03 -9.42
CA VAL A 85 5.32 -14.63 -9.70
C VAL A 85 4.73 -14.24 -11.07
N PRO A 86 3.85 -13.22 -11.12
CA PRO A 86 3.31 -12.77 -12.40
C PRO A 86 4.38 -12.08 -13.25
N PRO A 87 4.16 -11.95 -14.56
CA PRO A 87 5.05 -11.20 -15.44
C PRO A 87 5.24 -9.75 -14.96
N ALA A 88 6.43 -9.21 -15.18
CA ALA A 88 6.70 -7.80 -14.98
C ALA A 88 5.80 -6.94 -15.90
N MET A 89 5.37 -5.78 -15.38
CA MET A 89 4.46 -4.88 -16.08
C MET A 89 5.21 -3.63 -16.57
N PRO A 90 5.35 -3.45 -17.89
CA PRO A 90 5.95 -2.24 -18.44
C PRO A 90 5.02 -1.03 -18.28
N SER A 91 5.62 0.13 -18.04
CA SER A 91 4.95 1.42 -18.03
C SER A 91 5.83 2.49 -18.66
N ALA A 92 5.26 3.66 -18.94
CA ALA A 92 6.00 4.82 -19.45
C ALA A 92 7.08 5.32 -18.47
N ALA A 93 7.02 4.93 -17.20
CA ALA A 93 8.01 5.30 -16.16
C ALA A 93 9.08 4.22 -15.91
N GLY A 94 8.95 3.07 -16.56
CA GLY A 94 9.82 1.90 -16.35
C GLY A 94 8.99 0.63 -16.11
N THR A 95 9.65 -0.45 -15.73
CA THR A 95 9.01 -1.75 -15.53
C THR A 95 8.82 -2.04 -14.05
N LEU A 96 7.59 -2.37 -13.67
CA LEU A 96 7.28 -2.89 -12.33
C LEU A 96 7.51 -4.39 -12.32
N SER A 97 8.53 -4.82 -11.58
CA SER A 97 8.86 -6.24 -11.43
C SER A 97 8.43 -6.74 -10.05
N PRO A 98 7.57 -7.75 -9.97
CA PRO A 98 7.28 -8.42 -8.71
C PRO A 98 8.44 -9.32 -8.28
N GLU A 99 8.50 -9.65 -7.00
CA GLU A 99 9.59 -10.43 -6.40
C GLU A 99 9.09 -11.80 -5.92
N ALA A 100 9.98 -12.80 -5.94
CA ALA A 100 9.69 -14.12 -5.42
C ALA A 100 10.08 -14.23 -3.95
N VAL A 101 9.22 -14.87 -3.14
CA VAL A 101 9.55 -15.27 -1.77
C VAL A 101 9.20 -16.75 -1.56
N PRO A 102 9.84 -17.44 -0.59
CA PRO A 102 9.42 -18.78 -0.21
C PRO A 102 7.93 -18.82 0.16
N LEU A 103 7.23 -19.87 -0.26
CA LEU A 103 5.78 -20.02 0.04
C LEU A 103 5.49 -19.91 1.55
N ALA A 104 6.35 -20.50 2.38
CA ALA A 104 6.20 -20.44 3.85
C ALA A 104 6.25 -19.00 4.40
N ASP A 105 7.01 -18.11 3.77
CA ASP A 105 7.07 -16.71 4.13
C ASP A 105 5.84 -15.96 3.62
N PHE A 106 5.42 -16.19 2.38
CA PHE A 106 4.19 -15.61 1.83
C PHE A 106 2.95 -15.99 2.67
N GLN A 107 2.87 -17.23 3.13
CA GLN A 107 1.79 -17.72 3.99
C GLN A 107 1.69 -17.00 5.34
N LYS A 108 2.71 -16.29 5.79
CA LYS A 108 2.60 -15.47 7.00
C LYS A 108 1.69 -14.27 6.78
N LEU A 109 1.65 -13.73 5.57
CA LEU A 109 0.73 -12.64 5.19
C LEU A 109 -0.73 -13.09 5.13
N THR A 110 -1.00 -14.36 4.89
CA THR A 110 -2.38 -14.87 4.85
C THR A 110 -3.02 -15.03 6.23
N ARG A 111 -2.25 -14.82 7.30
CA ARG A 111 -2.71 -14.96 8.70
C ARG A 111 -3.29 -13.69 9.29
N ILE A 112 -3.18 -12.59 8.59
CA ILE A 112 -3.62 -11.26 9.04
C ILE A 112 -4.53 -10.62 8.00
N PRO A 113 -5.53 -9.83 8.41
CA PRO A 113 -6.34 -9.08 7.48
C PRO A 113 -5.53 -7.93 6.86
N ILE A 114 -5.72 -7.72 5.55
CA ILE A 114 -5.02 -6.69 4.79
C ILE A 114 -6.02 -5.90 3.97
N VAL A 115 -5.96 -4.57 4.02
CA VAL A 115 -6.69 -3.70 3.12
C VAL A 115 -5.73 -2.78 2.38
N ILE A 116 -5.96 -2.65 1.07
CA ILE A 116 -5.21 -1.75 0.19
C ILE A 116 -6.20 -0.73 -0.37
N TYR A 117 -5.90 0.55 -0.20
CA TYR A 117 -6.66 1.65 -0.78
C TYR A 117 -5.90 2.27 -1.94
N TYR A 118 -6.59 2.47 -3.06
CA TYR A 118 -6.10 3.24 -4.20
C TYR A 118 -7.06 4.39 -4.50
N GLY A 119 -6.51 5.56 -4.74
CA GLY A 119 -7.24 6.79 -5.05
C GLY A 119 -7.78 6.85 -6.48
N ASP A 120 -7.83 8.05 -7.02
CA ASP A 120 -8.38 8.34 -8.35
C ASP A 120 -7.25 8.70 -9.35
N ASN A 121 -7.64 9.02 -10.57
CA ASN A 121 -6.76 9.49 -11.65
C ASN A 121 -5.81 8.44 -12.23
N PHE A 122 -6.13 7.17 -12.10
CA PHE A 122 -5.41 6.10 -12.79
C PHE A 122 -6.11 5.76 -14.12
N PRO A 123 -5.40 5.81 -15.26
CA PRO A 123 -5.98 5.42 -16.54
C PRO A 123 -6.23 3.91 -16.57
N THR A 124 -7.23 3.49 -17.33
CA THR A 124 -7.50 2.06 -17.59
C THR A 124 -6.56 1.49 -18.66
N GLU A 125 -6.14 2.35 -19.59
CA GLU A 125 -5.27 1.99 -20.70
C GLU A 125 -3.87 2.59 -20.58
N PRO A 126 -2.85 1.99 -21.19
CA PRO A 126 -1.51 2.57 -21.23
C PRO A 126 -1.51 4.01 -21.77
N THR A 127 -0.70 4.86 -21.16
CA THR A 127 -0.54 6.27 -21.53
C THR A 127 0.92 6.68 -21.53
N THR A 128 1.25 7.74 -22.24
CA THR A 128 2.58 8.37 -22.22
C THR A 128 2.84 9.21 -20.98
N GLU A 129 1.80 9.50 -20.21
CA GLU A 129 1.90 10.25 -18.95
C GLU A 129 2.55 9.36 -17.87
N ARG A 130 3.86 9.56 -17.67
CA ARG A 130 4.71 8.68 -16.83
C ARG A 130 4.14 8.41 -15.44
N GLY A 131 3.64 9.44 -14.77
CA GLY A 131 3.06 9.29 -13.42
C GLY A 131 1.82 8.41 -13.43
N GLN A 132 0.88 8.71 -14.30
CA GLN A 132 -0.39 7.98 -14.39
C GLN A 132 -0.19 6.54 -14.81
N ASP A 133 0.63 6.29 -15.85
CA ASP A 133 0.89 4.93 -16.34
C ASP A 133 1.66 4.08 -15.31
N ASN A 134 2.54 4.72 -14.54
CA ASN A 134 3.24 4.09 -13.45
C ASN A 134 2.30 3.59 -12.34
N TRP A 135 1.27 4.37 -12.01
CA TRP A 135 0.27 3.97 -11.01
C TRP A 135 -0.77 3.00 -11.57
N ARG A 136 -1.08 3.06 -12.86
CA ARG A 136 -1.92 2.06 -13.54
C ARG A 136 -1.38 0.64 -13.34
N VAL A 137 -0.09 0.42 -13.58
CA VAL A 137 0.52 -0.91 -13.43
C VAL A 137 0.61 -1.34 -11.97
N ARG A 138 0.74 -0.41 -11.03
CA ARG A 138 0.72 -0.72 -9.59
C ARG A 138 -0.64 -1.16 -9.10
N LEU A 139 -1.70 -0.49 -9.54
CA LEU A 139 -3.07 -0.91 -9.26
C LEU A 139 -3.35 -2.31 -9.86
N ALA A 140 -2.91 -2.55 -11.09
CA ALA A 140 -3.05 -3.86 -11.73
C ALA A 140 -2.27 -4.96 -10.96
N MET A 141 -1.04 -4.68 -10.55
CA MET A 141 -0.24 -5.61 -9.75
C MET A 141 -0.84 -5.86 -8.37
N ALA A 142 -1.41 -4.83 -7.73
CA ALA A 142 -2.09 -4.98 -6.45
C ALA A 142 -3.32 -5.90 -6.54
N HIS A 143 -4.07 -5.87 -7.64
CA HIS A 143 -5.15 -6.83 -7.88
C HIS A 143 -4.63 -8.27 -7.94
N LEU A 144 -3.54 -8.52 -8.67
CA LEU A 144 -2.93 -9.85 -8.72
C LEU A 144 -2.40 -10.29 -7.35
N TRP A 145 -1.83 -9.36 -6.59
CA TRP A 145 -1.30 -9.64 -5.26
C TRP A 145 -2.41 -10.01 -4.27
N VAL A 146 -3.50 -9.26 -4.23
CA VAL A 146 -4.68 -9.57 -3.40
C VAL A 146 -5.27 -10.93 -3.79
N ALA A 147 -5.37 -11.22 -5.08
CA ALA A 147 -5.82 -12.52 -5.56
C ALA A 147 -4.90 -13.66 -5.09
N ALA A 148 -3.57 -13.45 -5.12
CA ALA A 148 -2.61 -14.44 -4.62
C ALA A 148 -2.74 -14.67 -3.10
N ILE A 149 -2.85 -13.61 -2.29
CA ILE A 149 -3.09 -13.74 -0.84
C ILE A 149 -4.34 -14.58 -0.57
N ASN A 150 -5.45 -14.26 -1.24
CA ASN A 150 -6.73 -14.93 -1.03
C ASN A 150 -6.73 -16.37 -1.56
N LYS A 151 -6.04 -16.65 -2.68
CA LYS A 151 -5.81 -18.01 -3.21
C LYS A 151 -5.14 -18.91 -2.16
N HIS A 152 -4.25 -18.36 -1.36
CA HIS A 152 -3.55 -19.07 -0.29
C HIS A 152 -4.29 -19.02 1.07
N GLY A 153 -5.58 -18.69 1.08
CA GLY A 153 -6.43 -18.71 2.27
C GLY A 153 -6.33 -17.45 3.14
N GLY A 154 -5.80 -16.37 2.61
CA GLY A 154 -5.70 -15.08 3.30
C GLY A 154 -6.98 -14.26 3.23
N ASP A 155 -6.94 -13.10 3.86
CA ASP A 155 -8.02 -12.11 3.94
C ASP A 155 -7.48 -10.75 3.50
N ALA A 156 -7.32 -10.58 2.18
CA ALA A 156 -6.87 -9.33 1.58
C ALA A 156 -7.98 -8.70 0.74
N ARG A 157 -8.08 -7.37 0.82
CA ARG A 157 -9.05 -6.58 0.07
C ARG A 157 -8.38 -5.39 -0.58
N LEU A 158 -8.74 -5.12 -1.84
CA LEU A 158 -8.38 -3.88 -2.54
C LEU A 158 -9.64 -3.02 -2.67
N VAL A 159 -9.51 -1.76 -2.27
CA VAL A 159 -10.55 -0.73 -2.36
C VAL A 159 -10.02 0.34 -3.33
N HIS A 160 -10.55 0.36 -4.54
CA HIS A 160 -10.33 1.44 -5.49
C HIS A 160 -11.42 2.48 -5.25
N LEU A 161 -11.09 3.62 -4.66
CA LEU A 161 -12.03 4.62 -4.18
C LEU A 161 -13.08 5.07 -5.22
N PRO A 162 -12.72 5.25 -6.51
CA PRO A 162 -13.71 5.56 -7.54
C PRO A 162 -14.83 4.54 -7.69
N GLN A 163 -14.60 3.27 -7.37
CA GLN A 163 -15.63 2.23 -7.41
C GLN A 163 -16.68 2.38 -6.29
N LEU A 164 -16.32 3.12 -5.23
CA LEU A 164 -17.24 3.50 -4.15
C LEU A 164 -17.86 4.89 -4.39
N GLY A 165 -17.65 5.50 -5.56
CA GLY A 165 -18.10 6.86 -5.86
C GLY A 165 -17.24 7.96 -5.23
N ILE A 166 -16.14 7.62 -4.56
CA ILE A 166 -15.21 8.56 -3.94
C ILE A 166 -14.15 8.94 -4.97
N ARG A 167 -14.14 10.22 -5.36
CA ARG A 167 -13.33 10.68 -6.49
C ARG A 167 -12.46 11.87 -6.16
N GLY A 168 -11.39 12.02 -6.97
CA GLY A 168 -10.46 13.14 -6.90
C GLY A 168 -9.36 12.98 -5.87
N ASN A 169 -9.28 11.83 -5.19
CA ASN A 169 -8.22 11.56 -4.24
C ASN A 169 -6.86 11.52 -4.93
N THR A 170 -5.88 12.15 -4.26
CA THR A 170 -4.49 12.18 -4.69
C THR A 170 -3.73 10.97 -4.15
N HIS A 171 -2.42 10.94 -4.41
CA HIS A 171 -1.54 9.94 -3.82
C HIS A 171 -1.44 10.02 -2.28
N PHE A 172 -1.98 11.08 -1.69
CA PHE A 172 -1.95 11.32 -0.23
C PHE A 172 -3.38 11.41 0.34
N PRO A 173 -4.17 10.32 0.32
CA PRO A 173 -5.57 10.36 0.75
C PRO A 173 -5.74 10.82 2.19
N MET A 174 -4.72 10.65 3.04
CA MET A 174 -4.70 11.15 4.42
C MET A 174 -4.59 12.68 4.52
N SER A 175 -4.16 13.34 3.45
CA SER A 175 -4.01 14.81 3.38
C SER A 175 -5.06 15.47 2.47
N ASP A 176 -5.93 14.68 1.85
CA ASP A 176 -6.99 15.17 0.98
C ASP A 176 -8.14 15.81 1.77
N LEU A 177 -8.95 16.64 1.13
CA LEU A 177 -10.08 17.35 1.75
C LEU A 177 -11.13 16.40 2.33
N ASN A 178 -11.24 15.19 1.78
CA ASN A 178 -12.14 14.14 2.24
C ASN A 178 -11.46 13.09 3.13
N ASN A 179 -10.35 13.43 3.78
CA ASN A 179 -9.57 12.51 4.61
C ASN A 179 -10.39 11.85 5.73
N VAL A 180 -11.39 12.54 6.28
CA VAL A 180 -12.30 11.95 7.28
C VAL A 180 -13.08 10.78 6.68
N GLN A 181 -13.61 10.94 5.45
CA GLN A 181 -14.29 9.85 4.75
C GLN A 181 -13.37 8.65 4.53
N ILE A 182 -12.08 8.89 4.25
CA ILE A 182 -11.09 7.82 4.10
C ILE A 182 -10.80 7.14 5.45
N ALA A 183 -10.71 7.94 6.53
CA ALA A 183 -10.55 7.41 7.88
C ALA A 183 -11.74 6.55 8.32
N ASP A 184 -12.97 6.93 7.95
CA ASP A 184 -14.18 6.14 8.24
C ASP A 184 -14.11 4.77 7.56
N LEU A 185 -13.68 4.67 6.29
CA LEU A 185 -13.48 3.39 5.60
C LEU A 185 -12.45 2.50 6.31
N VAL A 186 -11.38 3.09 6.84
CA VAL A 186 -10.39 2.35 7.64
C VAL A 186 -11.00 1.88 8.95
N SER A 187 -11.74 2.75 9.64
CA SER A 187 -12.44 2.42 10.89
C SER A 187 -13.42 1.27 10.69
N GLU A 188 -14.23 1.30 9.62
CA GLU A 188 -15.14 0.22 9.24
C GLU A 188 -14.39 -1.10 9.01
N PHE A 189 -13.25 -1.06 8.31
CA PHE A 189 -12.42 -2.24 8.11
C PHE A 189 -11.93 -2.81 9.44
N LEU A 190 -11.38 -1.97 10.32
CA LEU A 190 -10.85 -2.40 11.60
C LEU A 190 -11.93 -2.96 12.52
N THR A 191 -13.08 -2.28 12.61
CA THR A 191 -14.26 -2.76 13.37
C THR A 191 -14.74 -4.10 12.84
N GLY A 192 -14.84 -4.25 11.52
CA GLY A 192 -15.25 -5.50 10.89
C GLY A 192 -14.29 -6.68 11.13
N LYS A 193 -13.04 -6.38 11.57
CA LYS A 193 -12.03 -7.39 11.96
C LYS A 193 -11.87 -7.50 13.48
N GLY A 194 -12.61 -6.72 14.27
CA GLY A 194 -12.49 -6.70 15.74
C GLY A 194 -11.17 -6.12 16.23
N LEU A 195 -10.59 -5.17 15.47
CA LEU A 195 -9.29 -4.54 15.72
C LEU A 195 -9.39 -3.08 16.18
N ASP A 196 -10.56 -2.65 16.58
CA ASP A 196 -10.90 -1.29 17.04
C ASP A 196 -10.97 -1.16 18.57
N LYS A 197 -10.47 -2.17 19.32
CA LYS A 197 -10.51 -2.26 20.78
C LYS A 197 -9.13 -2.12 21.39
#